data_5325a917b320e2a45d218914f5da2f7f
#
_entry.id   5325a917b320e2a45d218914f5da2f7f
#
_cell.length_a   1.000
_cell.length_b   1.000
_cell.length_c   1.000
_cell.angle_alpha   90.00
_cell.angle_beta   90.00
_cell.angle_gamma   90.00
#
_symmetry.space_group_name_H-M   'P 1'
#
loop_
_entity.id
_entity.type
_entity.pdbx_description
1 polymer ?
#
loop_
_entity_poly.entity_id
_entity_poly.type
_entity_poly.pdbx_seq_one_letter_code
_entity_poly.pdbx_strand_id
1 'polypeptide(L)'
;MTRYRVVTRTGLMIAGLFLLFLCIPVPRFDDPYSTVLKARDGELLGARIADDGQWRFPATNSYSEKYIACVLEYEDQQFFRHAGFNPVAFIQAMVENAKAGKVVRGGSTISMQVVRLARKNKPRTYWEKALEVVLAVRLEMRYSKKSILDMYAAHAPFGGNVVGIDAAAWRYFHTTPDRLTWSEAALLAVLPNSPAMIHPGRSRERLLDKRNALLSRLTTSTVRCPKRFGVPKLSKEDCELALMESLPDKPFEMPMLAYHYLMDQEKKHKGEQIHSELDYGLQRNVTEIMERHHQANSENQIENAAVYVIDYLNDEVVAYVGNNANAKDAAMVDMVKAQRSTGSILKPFLFAAMLDEGTLLPTMLLPDVPMSLSGFTPKNYSGQYWGVVPANEALHTLVRMHLNLRDEGNCAVV
;
A
#
# COMPACT_ATOMS: atom_id res chain seq x y z
N MET A 1 -67.37 -4.53 8.99
CA MET A 1 -66.48 -5.53 8.35
C MET A 1 -65.64 -4.98 7.23
N THR A 2 -66.08 -4.01 6.45
CA THR A 2 -65.35 -3.48 5.25
C THR A 2 -64.07 -2.70 5.62
N ARG A 3 -64.07 -1.89 6.68
CA ARG A 3 -62.88 -1.14 7.14
C ARG A 3 -61.72 -2.06 7.62
N TYR A 4 -62.02 -3.15 8.28
CA TYR A 4 -61.00 -4.10 8.72
C TYR A 4 -60.28 -4.81 7.56
N ARG A 5 -61.05 -5.18 6.51
CA ARG A 5 -60.49 -5.82 5.28
C ARG A 5 -59.59 -4.84 4.48
N VAL A 6 -59.92 -3.55 4.48
CA VAL A 6 -59.12 -2.52 3.79
C VAL A 6 -57.83 -2.32 4.56
N VAL A 7 -57.86 -2.18 5.90
CA VAL A 7 -56.63 -2.00 6.75
C VAL A 7 -55.70 -3.20 6.63
N THR A 8 -56.24 -4.45 6.67
CA THR A 8 -55.41 -5.65 6.52
C THR A 8 -54.78 -5.77 5.13
N ARG A 9 -55.50 -5.47 4.04
CA ARG A 9 -54.96 -5.47 2.66
C ARG A 9 -53.90 -4.40 2.45
N THR A 10 -54.12 -3.21 2.99
CA THR A 10 -53.12 -2.12 2.94
C THR A 10 -51.85 -2.48 3.72
N GLY A 11 -52.01 -3.08 4.89
CA GLY A 11 -50.89 -3.56 5.71
C GLY A 11 -50.07 -4.65 5.01
N LEU A 12 -50.72 -5.63 4.39
CA LEU A 12 -50.07 -6.68 3.60
C LEU A 12 -49.35 -6.13 2.38
N MET A 13 -49.94 -5.15 1.69
CA MET A 13 -49.33 -4.49 0.53
C MET A 13 -48.03 -3.70 0.97
N ILE A 14 -48.11 -2.94 2.07
CA ILE A 14 -46.93 -2.23 2.63
C ILE A 14 -45.85 -3.23 3.06
N ALA A 15 -46.23 -4.31 3.72
CA ALA A 15 -45.28 -5.35 4.10
C ALA A 15 -44.63 -6.02 2.86
N GLY A 16 -45.41 -6.30 1.82
CA GLY A 16 -44.89 -6.84 0.57
C GLY A 16 -43.94 -5.87 -0.14
N LEU A 17 -44.28 -4.60 -0.22
CA LEU A 17 -43.39 -3.55 -0.76
C LEU A 17 -42.10 -3.40 0.06
N PHE A 18 -42.21 -3.48 1.38
CA PHE A 18 -41.04 -3.45 2.27
C PHE A 18 -40.13 -4.67 2.08
N LEU A 19 -40.71 -5.87 1.93
CA LEU A 19 -39.95 -7.07 1.61
C LEU A 19 -39.24 -6.95 0.25
N LEU A 20 -39.93 -6.46 -0.77
CA LEU A 20 -39.34 -6.17 -2.08
C LEU A 20 -38.20 -5.16 -1.96
N PHE A 21 -38.37 -4.11 -1.18
CA PHE A 21 -37.31 -3.13 -0.90
C PHE A 21 -36.10 -3.80 -0.22
N LEU A 22 -36.32 -4.72 0.70
CA LEU A 22 -35.24 -5.49 1.35
C LEU A 22 -34.49 -6.42 0.39
N CYS A 23 -35.11 -6.84 -0.71
CA CYS A 23 -34.47 -7.64 -1.74
C CYS A 23 -33.56 -6.81 -2.68
N ILE A 24 -33.63 -5.46 -2.65
CA ILE A 24 -32.75 -4.62 -3.46
C ILE A 24 -31.31 -4.83 -3.04
N PRO A 25 -30.42 -5.26 -3.93
CA PRO A 25 -29.01 -5.47 -3.59
C PRO A 25 -28.34 -4.13 -3.25
N VAL A 26 -27.57 -4.13 -2.16
CA VAL A 26 -26.74 -2.99 -1.81
C VAL A 26 -25.50 -3.00 -2.70
N PRO A 27 -25.16 -1.89 -3.36
CA PRO A 27 -23.96 -1.80 -4.18
C PRO A 27 -22.70 -2.15 -3.38
N ARG A 28 -21.80 -2.90 -4.01
CA ARG A 28 -20.49 -3.28 -3.46
C ARG A 28 -19.38 -2.61 -4.25
N PHE A 29 -18.22 -2.51 -3.65
CA PHE A 29 -17.01 -2.07 -4.31
C PHE A 29 -16.26 -3.31 -4.80
N ASP A 30 -16.04 -3.39 -6.11
CA ASP A 30 -15.33 -4.49 -6.79
C ASP A 30 -14.07 -3.96 -7.50
N ASP A 31 -13.59 -2.80 -7.06
CA ASP A 31 -12.43 -2.15 -7.68
C ASP A 31 -11.13 -2.82 -7.21
N PRO A 32 -10.12 -2.96 -8.09
CA PRO A 32 -8.84 -3.53 -7.71
C PRO A 32 -8.07 -2.62 -6.75
N TYR A 33 -7.26 -3.23 -5.88
CA TYR A 33 -6.39 -2.53 -4.96
C TYR A 33 -4.94 -2.54 -5.42
N SER A 34 -4.18 -1.55 -4.98
CA SER A 34 -2.73 -1.49 -5.08
C SER A 34 -2.11 -2.56 -4.19
N THR A 35 -1.03 -3.20 -4.65
CA THR A 35 -0.20 -4.03 -3.77
C THR A 35 0.72 -3.14 -2.99
N VAL A 36 0.71 -3.21 -1.67
CA VAL A 36 1.44 -2.32 -0.77
C VAL A 36 2.40 -3.14 0.08
N LEU A 37 3.68 -2.80 0.07
CA LEU A 37 4.71 -3.44 0.91
C LEU A 37 5.11 -2.51 2.04
N LYS A 38 4.99 -3.00 3.27
CA LYS A 38 5.42 -2.31 4.49
C LYS A 38 6.56 -3.05 5.17
N ALA A 39 7.46 -2.28 5.77
CA ALA A 39 8.49 -2.76 6.66
C ALA A 39 7.90 -3.23 8.01
N ARG A 40 8.71 -3.87 8.86
CA ARG A 40 8.30 -4.34 10.19
C ARG A 40 7.75 -3.24 11.10
N ASP A 41 8.22 -2.01 10.94
CA ASP A 41 7.78 -0.82 11.69
C ASP A 41 6.53 -0.14 11.09
N GLY A 42 6.01 -0.66 9.97
CA GLY A 42 4.85 -0.15 9.26
C GLY A 42 5.13 0.94 8.23
N GLU A 43 6.41 1.35 8.06
CA GLU A 43 6.80 2.31 7.03
C GLU A 43 6.65 1.71 5.62
N LEU A 44 6.33 2.56 4.64
CA LEU A 44 6.10 2.14 3.26
C LEU A 44 7.43 1.90 2.53
N LEU A 45 7.69 0.67 2.14
CA LEU A 45 8.85 0.28 1.32
C LEU A 45 8.59 0.41 -0.17
N GLY A 46 7.37 0.21 -0.59
CA GLY A 46 6.96 0.29 -1.97
C GLY A 46 5.50 -0.02 -2.20
N ALA A 47 4.98 0.38 -3.36
CA ALA A 47 3.64 0.01 -3.77
C ALA A 47 3.56 -0.17 -5.29
N ARG A 48 2.65 -1.03 -5.73
CA ARG A 48 2.28 -1.22 -7.14
C ARG A 48 0.90 -0.65 -7.37
N ILE A 49 0.75 0.11 -8.44
CA ILE A 49 -0.53 0.68 -8.82
C ILE A 49 -1.54 -0.42 -9.14
N ALA A 50 -2.82 -0.22 -8.82
CA ALA A 50 -3.88 -1.15 -9.15
C ALA A 50 -4.08 -1.30 -10.68
N ASP A 51 -4.71 -2.39 -11.11
CA ASP A 51 -4.91 -2.70 -12.54
C ASP A 51 -5.72 -1.65 -13.31
N ASP A 52 -6.53 -0.87 -12.62
CA ASP A 52 -7.30 0.26 -13.17
C ASP A 52 -6.51 1.58 -13.24
N GLY A 53 -5.21 1.56 -12.92
CA GLY A 53 -4.34 2.73 -12.91
C GLY A 53 -4.57 3.69 -11.74
N GLN A 54 -5.27 3.25 -10.69
CA GLN A 54 -5.50 4.04 -9.49
C GLN A 54 -4.56 3.62 -8.36
N TRP A 55 -4.07 4.58 -7.59
CA TRP A 55 -3.46 4.34 -6.30
C TRP A 55 -4.58 4.17 -5.27
N ARG A 56 -4.94 2.93 -4.99
CA ARG A 56 -5.98 2.56 -4.03
C ARG A 56 -5.41 1.54 -3.07
N PHE A 57 -4.93 2.02 -1.92
CA PHE A 57 -4.37 1.13 -0.90
C PHE A 57 -5.49 0.32 -0.23
N PRO A 58 -5.22 -0.94 0.16
CA PRO A 58 -6.12 -1.66 1.04
C PRO A 58 -6.43 -0.84 2.29
N ALA A 59 -7.72 -0.71 2.61
CA ALA A 59 -8.17 0.17 3.68
C ALA A 59 -7.74 -0.36 5.05
N THR A 60 -7.05 0.46 5.83
CA THR A 60 -6.69 0.14 7.22
C THR A 60 -7.86 0.36 8.18
N ASN A 61 -8.89 1.12 7.77
CA ASN A 61 -10.00 1.59 8.60
C ASN A 61 -9.54 2.34 9.87
N SER A 62 -8.30 2.79 9.88
CA SER A 62 -7.68 3.60 10.92
C SER A 62 -7.39 4.98 10.34
N TYR A 63 -8.13 5.97 10.77
CA TYR A 63 -7.95 7.36 10.36
C TYR A 63 -8.28 8.31 11.51
N SER A 64 -7.67 9.49 11.48
CA SER A 64 -7.80 10.50 12.52
C SER A 64 -9.26 10.93 12.74
N GLU A 65 -9.65 11.08 13.99
CA GLU A 65 -10.95 11.66 14.37
C GLU A 65 -11.11 13.09 13.86
N LYS A 66 -10.00 13.81 13.62
CA LYS A 66 -9.99 15.13 12.96
C LYS A 66 -10.53 15.04 11.54
N TYR A 67 -10.20 13.97 10.80
CA TYR A 67 -10.73 13.74 9.46
C TYR A 67 -12.25 13.50 9.49
N ILE A 68 -12.74 12.74 10.47
CA ILE A 68 -14.19 12.55 10.65
C ILE A 68 -14.86 13.90 10.90
N ALA A 69 -14.30 14.74 11.79
CA ALA A 69 -14.83 16.08 12.07
C ALA A 69 -14.94 16.93 10.79
N CYS A 70 -13.87 16.93 9.99
CA CYS A 70 -13.80 17.67 8.74
C CYS A 70 -14.83 17.19 7.70
N VAL A 71 -14.92 15.87 7.50
CA VAL A 71 -15.87 15.27 6.54
C VAL A 71 -17.32 15.52 6.95
N LEU A 72 -17.65 15.36 8.24
CA LEU A 72 -19.00 15.61 8.74
C LEU A 72 -19.38 17.07 8.58
N GLU A 73 -18.51 18.00 8.93
CA GLU A 73 -18.77 19.45 8.80
C GLU A 73 -18.91 19.87 7.34
N TYR A 74 -18.12 19.27 6.44
CA TYR A 74 -18.08 19.67 5.05
C TYR A 74 -19.20 19.02 4.21
N GLU A 75 -19.45 17.72 4.37
CA GLU A 75 -20.31 16.92 3.53
C GLU A 75 -21.70 16.68 4.14
N ASP A 76 -21.78 16.44 5.46
CA ASP A 76 -23.05 15.99 6.08
C ASP A 76 -23.10 16.24 7.59
N GLN A 77 -23.41 17.48 8.01
CA GLN A 77 -23.49 17.87 9.42
C GLN A 77 -24.53 17.08 10.24
N GLN A 78 -25.52 16.49 9.58
CA GLN A 78 -26.58 15.72 10.23
C GLN A 78 -26.47 14.21 9.99
N PHE A 79 -25.30 13.73 9.60
CA PHE A 79 -25.07 12.33 9.23
C PHE A 79 -25.64 11.32 10.23
N PHE A 80 -25.49 11.56 11.53
CA PHE A 80 -25.98 10.66 12.58
C PHE A 80 -27.48 10.77 12.89
N ARG A 81 -28.22 11.69 12.22
CA ARG A 81 -29.63 11.98 12.51
C ARG A 81 -30.60 11.52 11.44
N HIS A 82 -30.13 11.10 10.29
CA HIS A 82 -30.95 10.62 9.19
C HIS A 82 -30.60 9.17 8.81
N ALA A 83 -31.49 8.51 8.09
CA ALA A 83 -31.33 7.15 7.60
C ALA A 83 -31.06 7.15 6.08
N GLY A 84 -29.91 7.70 5.69
CA GLY A 84 -29.42 7.70 4.29
C GLY A 84 -29.81 8.92 3.45
N PHE A 85 -30.92 9.56 3.74
CA PHE A 85 -31.42 10.77 3.06
C PHE A 85 -31.85 11.83 4.09
N ASN A 86 -31.51 13.09 3.81
CA ASN A 86 -31.89 14.23 4.65
C ASN A 86 -32.81 15.15 3.86
N PRO A 87 -34.16 15.05 4.04
CA PRO A 87 -35.12 15.84 3.29
C PRO A 87 -34.99 17.34 3.59
N VAL A 88 -34.66 17.71 4.81
CA VAL A 88 -34.50 19.12 5.22
C VAL A 88 -33.31 19.74 4.50
N ALA A 89 -32.15 19.10 4.54
CA ALA A 89 -30.96 19.57 3.84
C ALA A 89 -31.19 19.63 2.30
N PHE A 90 -31.93 18.67 1.77
CA PHE A 90 -32.27 18.63 0.33
C PHE A 90 -33.14 19.83 -0.08
N ILE A 91 -34.20 20.14 0.69
CA ILE A 91 -35.09 21.28 0.42
C ILE A 91 -34.31 22.59 0.60
N GLN A 92 -33.49 22.70 1.64
CA GLN A 92 -32.64 23.89 1.84
C GLN A 92 -31.71 24.13 0.66
N ALA A 93 -31.04 23.08 0.20
CA ALA A 93 -30.17 23.16 -0.98
C ALA A 93 -30.93 23.58 -2.24
N MET A 94 -32.15 23.07 -2.46
CA MET A 94 -32.99 23.49 -3.58
C MET A 94 -33.33 24.98 -3.52
N VAL A 95 -33.76 25.48 -2.35
CA VAL A 95 -34.13 26.89 -2.15
C VAL A 95 -32.92 27.80 -2.33
N GLU A 96 -31.78 27.46 -1.74
CA GLU A 96 -30.55 28.26 -1.84
C GLU A 96 -30.04 28.31 -3.28
N ASN A 97 -30.02 27.17 -3.98
CA ASN A 97 -29.60 27.09 -5.39
C ASN A 97 -30.55 27.87 -6.33
N ALA A 98 -31.86 27.79 -6.07
CA ALA A 98 -32.85 28.55 -6.85
C ALA A 98 -32.68 30.08 -6.64
N LYS A 99 -32.42 30.53 -5.40
CA LYS A 99 -32.16 31.93 -5.10
C LYS A 99 -30.86 32.44 -5.72
N ALA A 100 -29.82 31.58 -5.75
CA ALA A 100 -28.51 31.96 -6.28
C ALA A 100 -28.41 31.81 -7.82
N GLY A 101 -29.38 31.21 -8.50
CA GLY A 101 -29.35 30.93 -9.94
C GLY A 101 -28.22 29.95 -10.35
N LYS A 102 -27.53 29.35 -9.38
CA LYS A 102 -26.42 28.39 -9.58
C LYS A 102 -26.36 27.42 -8.42
N VAL A 103 -25.65 26.29 -8.60
CA VAL A 103 -25.44 25.32 -7.53
C VAL A 103 -24.43 25.85 -6.53
N VAL A 104 -24.91 26.31 -5.36
CA VAL A 104 -24.08 26.81 -4.24
C VAL A 104 -24.03 25.83 -3.07
N ARG A 105 -25.03 24.94 -2.95
CA ARG A 105 -25.10 23.94 -1.88
C ARG A 105 -25.49 22.57 -2.43
N GLY A 106 -24.79 21.53 -1.97
CA GLY A 106 -25.12 20.13 -2.24
C GLY A 106 -26.13 19.60 -1.21
N GLY A 107 -27.15 18.88 -1.68
CA GLY A 107 -28.12 18.18 -0.83
C GLY A 107 -27.87 16.66 -0.77
N SER A 108 -26.68 16.17 -1.07
CA SER A 108 -26.33 14.74 -0.99
C SER A 108 -25.71 14.41 0.35
N THR A 109 -26.14 13.31 0.96
CA THR A 109 -25.57 12.78 2.20
C THR A 109 -24.32 11.95 1.90
N ILE A 110 -23.50 11.65 2.92
CA ILE A 110 -22.35 10.72 2.80
C ILE A 110 -22.82 9.36 2.29
N SER A 111 -23.94 8.83 2.79
CA SER A 111 -24.52 7.54 2.34
C SER A 111 -24.87 7.54 0.85
N MET A 112 -25.41 8.64 0.34
CA MET A 112 -25.67 8.81 -1.09
C MET A 112 -24.38 8.87 -1.92
N GLN A 113 -23.34 9.50 -1.37
CA GLN A 113 -22.03 9.54 -2.03
C GLN A 113 -21.38 8.16 -2.09
N VAL A 114 -21.43 7.36 -1.01
CA VAL A 114 -20.96 5.97 -0.99
C VAL A 114 -21.68 5.14 -2.07
N VAL A 115 -22.99 5.25 -2.17
CA VAL A 115 -23.77 4.58 -3.22
C VAL A 115 -23.30 5.01 -4.62
N ARG A 116 -23.09 6.29 -4.84
CA ARG A 116 -22.62 6.83 -6.12
C ARG A 116 -21.24 6.30 -6.49
N LEU A 117 -20.31 6.26 -5.54
CA LEU A 117 -18.97 5.73 -5.73
C LEU A 117 -19.02 4.24 -6.11
N ALA A 118 -19.78 3.44 -5.36
CA ALA A 118 -19.96 2.02 -5.64
C ALA A 118 -20.64 1.74 -6.99
N ARG A 119 -21.39 2.71 -7.51
CA ARG A 119 -22.01 2.68 -8.85
C ARG A 119 -21.15 3.32 -9.95
N LYS A 120 -19.86 3.56 -9.66
CA LYS A 120 -18.85 4.10 -10.61
C LYS A 120 -19.26 5.46 -11.20
N ASN A 121 -19.81 6.35 -10.36
CA ASN A 121 -20.16 7.73 -10.72
C ASN A 121 -20.99 7.85 -12.02
N LYS A 122 -22.05 7.06 -12.17
CA LYS A 122 -22.93 7.14 -13.33
C LYS A 122 -23.42 8.58 -13.61
N PRO A 123 -23.75 8.93 -14.86
CA PRO A 123 -24.21 10.27 -15.24
C PRO A 123 -25.35 10.78 -14.35
N ARG A 124 -25.28 12.05 -13.93
CA ARG A 124 -26.24 12.68 -13.03
C ARG A 124 -27.57 12.97 -13.72
N THR A 125 -28.52 12.02 -13.66
CA THR A 125 -29.90 12.20 -14.05
C THR A 125 -30.80 12.29 -12.81
N TYR A 126 -32.01 12.82 -12.95
CA TYR A 126 -32.99 12.83 -11.85
C TYR A 126 -33.35 11.42 -11.40
N TRP A 127 -33.42 10.48 -12.33
CA TRP A 127 -33.67 9.07 -12.04
C TRP A 127 -32.53 8.43 -11.24
N GLU A 128 -31.28 8.67 -11.65
CA GLU A 128 -30.14 8.17 -10.92
C GLU A 128 -30.07 8.77 -9.51
N LYS A 129 -30.46 10.05 -9.37
CA LYS A 129 -30.55 10.69 -8.06
C LYS A 129 -31.64 10.07 -7.17
N ALA A 130 -32.80 9.73 -7.71
CA ALA A 130 -33.84 9.03 -6.96
C ALA A 130 -33.37 7.63 -6.52
N LEU A 131 -32.67 6.92 -7.41
CA LEU A 131 -32.11 5.61 -7.10
C LEU A 131 -31.01 5.69 -6.03
N GLU A 132 -30.14 6.71 -6.07
CA GLU A 132 -29.17 6.98 -5.01
C GLU A 132 -29.85 7.12 -3.63
N VAL A 133 -30.99 7.82 -3.55
CA VAL A 133 -31.74 7.96 -2.29
C VAL A 133 -32.25 6.61 -1.79
N VAL A 134 -32.89 5.83 -2.65
CA VAL A 134 -33.43 4.50 -2.30
C VAL A 134 -32.30 3.57 -1.81
N LEU A 135 -31.19 3.54 -2.54
CA LEU A 135 -30.05 2.70 -2.20
C LEU A 135 -29.30 3.21 -0.96
N ALA A 136 -29.27 4.52 -0.69
CA ALA A 136 -28.68 5.07 0.52
C ALA A 136 -29.47 4.66 1.78
N VAL A 137 -30.81 4.67 1.70
CA VAL A 137 -31.65 4.16 2.81
C VAL A 137 -31.40 2.66 3.00
N ARG A 138 -31.31 1.90 1.91
CA ARG A 138 -31.02 0.46 1.97
C ARG A 138 -29.62 0.16 2.54
N LEU A 139 -28.62 1.00 2.21
CA LEU A 139 -27.27 0.93 2.75
C LEU A 139 -27.28 1.11 4.28
N GLU A 140 -27.98 2.13 4.77
CA GLU A 140 -28.09 2.45 6.21
C GLU A 140 -28.83 1.38 7.03
N MET A 141 -29.73 0.63 6.39
CA MET A 141 -30.39 -0.50 7.04
C MET A 141 -29.47 -1.72 7.19
N ARG A 142 -28.40 -1.80 6.37
CA ARG A 142 -27.50 -2.95 6.36
C ARG A 142 -26.20 -2.68 7.12
N TYR A 143 -25.69 -1.47 7.06
CA TYR A 143 -24.37 -1.09 7.57
C TYR A 143 -24.47 -0.03 8.66
N SER A 144 -23.55 -0.10 9.62
CA SER A 144 -23.43 0.92 10.65
C SER A 144 -22.94 2.25 10.06
N LYS A 145 -23.21 3.37 10.76
CA LYS A 145 -22.67 4.69 10.40
C LYS A 145 -21.14 4.68 10.28
N LYS A 146 -20.46 3.92 11.17
CA LYS A 146 -19.01 3.77 11.09
C LYS A 146 -18.61 3.07 9.79
N SER A 147 -19.22 1.94 9.46
CA SER A 147 -18.91 1.21 8.23
C SER A 147 -19.17 2.05 6.98
N ILE A 148 -20.16 2.94 6.99
CA ILE A 148 -20.45 3.87 5.88
C ILE A 148 -19.34 4.93 5.77
N LEU A 149 -18.84 5.47 6.89
CA LEU A 149 -17.68 6.37 6.89
C LEU A 149 -16.42 5.65 6.42
N ASP A 150 -16.20 4.39 6.85
CA ASP A 150 -15.09 3.56 6.39
C ASP A 150 -15.13 3.36 4.87
N MET A 151 -16.30 3.02 4.31
CA MET A 151 -16.50 2.91 2.86
C MET A 151 -16.24 4.23 2.13
N TYR A 152 -16.70 5.35 2.68
CA TYR A 152 -16.43 6.67 2.12
C TYR A 152 -14.95 6.98 2.12
N ALA A 153 -14.28 6.82 3.25
CA ALA A 153 -12.85 7.08 3.38
C ALA A 153 -11.99 6.21 2.46
N ALA A 154 -12.37 4.92 2.29
CA ALA A 154 -11.66 3.97 1.46
C ALA A 154 -11.81 4.22 -0.06
N HIS A 155 -12.92 4.84 -0.49
CA HIS A 155 -13.25 4.93 -1.93
C HIS A 155 -13.45 6.35 -2.45
N ALA A 156 -13.34 7.38 -1.60
CA ALA A 156 -13.41 8.76 -2.06
C ALA A 156 -12.24 9.09 -2.99
N PRO A 157 -12.47 9.81 -4.11
CA PRO A 157 -11.41 10.25 -5.01
C PRO A 157 -10.75 11.54 -4.47
N PHE A 158 -9.42 11.54 -4.33
CA PHE A 158 -8.68 12.69 -3.81
C PHE A 158 -7.94 13.50 -4.89
N GLY A 159 -8.23 13.24 -6.15
CA GLY A 159 -7.63 13.92 -7.30
C GLY A 159 -6.53 13.12 -8.00
N GLY A 160 -6.34 13.40 -9.29
CA GLY A 160 -5.47 12.59 -10.13
C GLY A 160 -5.93 11.14 -10.16
N ASN A 161 -5.01 10.24 -9.88
CA ASN A 161 -5.27 8.80 -9.78
C ASN A 161 -5.19 8.27 -8.33
N VAL A 162 -5.56 9.10 -7.34
CA VAL A 162 -5.53 8.76 -5.92
C VAL A 162 -6.94 8.52 -5.40
N VAL A 163 -7.20 7.31 -4.89
CA VAL A 163 -8.47 6.86 -4.33
C VAL A 163 -8.25 6.28 -2.93
N GLY A 164 -9.08 6.67 -1.99
CA GLY A 164 -8.99 6.25 -0.59
C GLY A 164 -8.00 7.07 0.24
N ILE A 165 -8.34 7.21 1.52
CA ILE A 165 -7.59 8.06 2.46
C ILE A 165 -6.17 7.52 2.72
N ASP A 166 -5.98 6.18 2.73
CA ASP A 166 -4.69 5.56 2.97
C ASP A 166 -3.67 5.96 1.89
N ALA A 167 -4.08 5.89 0.62
CA ALA A 167 -3.23 6.35 -0.48
C ALA A 167 -3.07 7.87 -0.49
N ALA A 168 -4.12 8.63 -0.14
CA ALA A 168 -4.10 10.10 -0.14
C ALA A 168 -3.20 10.66 0.95
N ALA A 169 -3.27 10.15 2.18
CA ALA A 169 -2.42 10.57 3.28
C ALA A 169 -0.94 10.40 2.94
N TRP A 170 -0.58 9.27 2.35
CA TRP A 170 0.80 9.04 1.94
C TRP A 170 1.21 9.91 0.75
N ARG A 171 0.38 9.97 -0.30
CA ARG A 171 0.68 10.69 -1.55
C ARG A 171 0.80 12.20 -1.37
N TYR A 172 0.04 12.79 -0.45
CA TYR A 172 0.04 14.24 -0.26
C TYR A 172 0.87 14.70 0.93
N PHE A 173 1.04 13.85 1.97
CA PHE A 173 1.64 14.26 3.23
C PHE A 173 2.74 13.32 3.73
N HIS A 174 3.01 12.21 3.03
CA HIS A 174 4.00 11.20 3.44
C HIS A 174 3.76 10.69 4.87
N THR A 175 2.48 10.49 5.22
CA THR A 175 2.04 10.08 6.55
C THR A 175 0.93 9.03 6.47
N THR A 176 0.54 8.49 7.62
CA THR A 176 -0.59 7.57 7.75
C THR A 176 -1.88 8.32 8.11
N PRO A 177 -3.07 7.81 7.75
CA PRO A 177 -4.33 8.52 7.94
C PRO A 177 -4.67 8.86 9.40
N ASP A 178 -4.15 8.08 10.36
CA ASP A 178 -4.34 8.30 11.80
C ASP A 178 -3.55 9.48 12.35
N ARG A 179 -2.45 9.88 11.68
CA ARG A 179 -1.55 10.96 12.10
C ARG A 179 -1.84 12.32 11.48
N LEU A 180 -2.89 12.45 10.67
CA LEU A 180 -3.23 13.70 9.98
C LEU A 180 -3.40 14.87 10.95
N THR A 181 -2.81 16.02 10.57
CA THR A 181 -3.06 17.31 11.22
C THR A 181 -4.46 17.82 10.91
N TRP A 182 -4.90 18.91 11.55
CA TRP A 182 -6.18 19.56 11.23
C TRP A 182 -6.21 20.10 9.80
N SER A 183 -5.12 20.70 9.36
CA SER A 183 -4.96 21.23 8.01
C SER A 183 -5.03 20.15 6.95
N GLU A 184 -4.29 19.07 7.15
CA GLU A 184 -4.26 17.92 6.25
C GLU A 184 -5.60 17.21 6.18
N ALA A 185 -6.24 16.99 7.34
CA ALA A 185 -7.58 16.41 7.44
C ALA A 185 -8.64 17.28 6.73
N ALA A 186 -8.59 18.59 6.91
CA ALA A 186 -9.48 19.53 6.23
C ALA A 186 -9.23 19.55 4.72
N LEU A 187 -7.97 19.49 4.28
CA LEU A 187 -7.63 19.40 2.88
C LEU A 187 -8.21 18.13 2.24
N LEU A 188 -8.02 16.98 2.86
CA LEU A 188 -8.59 15.73 2.36
C LEU A 188 -10.12 15.72 2.38
N ALA A 189 -10.76 16.39 3.31
CA ALA A 189 -12.23 16.50 3.33
C ALA A 189 -12.80 17.32 2.18
N VAL A 190 -12.07 18.31 1.66
CA VAL A 190 -12.57 19.19 0.57
C VAL A 190 -12.23 18.67 -0.83
N LEU A 191 -11.21 17.82 -0.98
CA LEU A 191 -10.75 17.30 -2.28
C LEU A 191 -11.81 16.48 -3.05
N PRO A 192 -12.59 15.56 -2.43
CA PRO A 192 -13.54 14.72 -3.15
C PRO A 192 -14.66 15.49 -3.85
N ASN A 193 -14.94 16.72 -3.44
CA ASN A 193 -16.01 17.54 -4.01
C ASN A 193 -15.78 17.94 -5.48
N SER A 194 -14.52 18.09 -5.91
CA SER A 194 -14.18 18.46 -7.30
C SER A 194 -12.78 17.97 -7.69
N PRO A 195 -12.51 16.67 -7.62
CA PRO A 195 -11.15 16.12 -7.71
C PRO A 195 -10.46 16.37 -9.05
N ALA A 196 -11.22 16.50 -10.13
CA ALA A 196 -10.68 16.78 -11.47
C ALA A 196 -10.28 18.25 -11.68
N MET A 197 -10.87 19.18 -10.93
CA MET A 197 -10.71 20.62 -11.13
C MET A 197 -9.86 21.29 -10.04
N ILE A 198 -9.87 20.73 -8.84
CA ILE A 198 -9.26 21.34 -7.65
C ILE A 198 -8.45 20.25 -6.94
N HIS A 199 -7.12 20.30 -7.10
CA HIS A 199 -6.18 19.44 -6.39
C HIS A 199 -4.85 20.22 -6.20
N PRO A 200 -3.90 19.76 -5.38
CA PRO A 200 -2.69 20.52 -5.06
C PRO A 200 -1.92 21.06 -6.27
N GLY A 201 -1.92 20.35 -7.40
CA GLY A 201 -1.28 20.77 -8.66
C GLY A 201 -2.15 21.69 -9.55
N ARG A 202 -3.41 21.98 -9.18
CA ARG A 202 -4.30 22.80 -10.01
C ARG A 202 -5.30 23.58 -9.14
N SER A 203 -5.45 24.89 -9.42
CA SER A 203 -6.34 25.80 -8.68
C SER A 203 -6.03 25.86 -7.17
N ARG A 204 -4.73 25.97 -6.85
CA ARG A 204 -4.18 25.94 -5.49
C ARG A 204 -4.84 26.97 -4.55
N GLU A 205 -5.07 28.21 -5.03
CA GLU A 205 -5.73 29.27 -4.25
C GLU A 205 -7.15 28.86 -3.83
N ARG A 206 -7.95 28.35 -4.75
CA ARG A 206 -9.31 27.88 -4.45
C ARG A 206 -9.33 26.73 -3.46
N LEU A 207 -8.32 25.87 -3.53
CA LEU A 207 -8.17 24.76 -2.60
C LEU A 207 -7.85 25.29 -1.19
N LEU A 208 -6.94 26.27 -1.11
CA LEU A 208 -6.58 26.96 0.12
C LEU A 208 -7.80 27.64 0.76
N ASP A 209 -8.57 28.40 -0.05
CA ASP A 209 -9.79 29.07 0.41
C ASP A 209 -10.82 28.08 0.98
N LYS A 210 -11.05 26.95 0.29
CA LYS A 210 -11.97 25.91 0.77
C LYS A 210 -11.51 25.29 2.07
N ARG A 211 -10.21 24.95 2.19
CA ARG A 211 -9.62 24.40 3.42
C ARG A 211 -9.77 25.38 4.56
N ASN A 212 -9.39 26.63 4.36
CA ASN A 212 -9.43 27.68 5.37
C ASN A 212 -10.87 27.99 5.82
N ALA A 213 -11.81 28.03 4.87
CA ALA A 213 -13.23 28.20 5.19
C ALA A 213 -13.78 27.02 6.02
N LEU A 214 -13.34 25.78 5.74
CA LEU A 214 -13.72 24.62 6.55
C LEU A 214 -13.13 24.70 7.96
N LEU A 215 -11.85 25.01 8.11
CA LEU A 215 -11.19 25.17 9.41
C LEU A 215 -11.89 26.24 10.26
N SER A 216 -12.19 27.39 9.67
CA SER A 216 -12.93 28.44 10.37
C SER A 216 -14.33 28.03 10.82
N ARG A 217 -15.06 27.25 10.01
CA ARG A 217 -16.37 26.69 10.39
C ARG A 217 -16.28 25.66 11.52
N LEU A 218 -15.23 24.84 11.53
CA LEU A 218 -15.03 23.82 12.57
C LEU A 218 -14.90 24.41 13.98
N THR A 219 -14.36 25.61 14.14
CA THR A 219 -14.28 26.27 15.46
C THR A 219 -15.66 26.60 16.08
N THR A 220 -16.66 26.80 15.23
CA THR A 220 -18.06 27.11 15.64
C THR A 220 -19.01 25.96 15.34
N SER A 221 -18.48 24.81 14.95
CA SER A 221 -19.26 23.65 14.52
C SER A 221 -20.22 23.16 15.62
N THR A 222 -21.46 22.94 15.21
CA THR A 222 -22.53 22.34 16.03
C THR A 222 -22.83 20.91 15.67
N VAL A 223 -21.96 20.28 14.86
CA VAL A 223 -22.09 18.89 14.47
C VAL A 223 -22.15 18.01 15.70
N ARG A 224 -23.24 17.25 15.83
CA ARG A 224 -23.42 16.31 16.93
C ARG A 224 -22.94 14.93 16.49
N CYS A 225 -21.77 14.56 16.98
CA CYS A 225 -21.20 13.22 16.82
C CYS A 225 -21.38 12.41 18.11
N PRO A 226 -21.78 11.14 18.05
CA PRO A 226 -21.82 10.29 19.23
C PRO A 226 -20.43 10.17 19.88
N LYS A 227 -20.37 10.21 21.22
CA LYS A 227 -19.10 10.21 21.99
C LYS A 227 -18.15 9.08 21.61
N ARG A 228 -18.70 7.93 21.20
CA ARG A 228 -17.91 6.74 20.78
C ARG A 228 -17.00 6.97 19.57
N PHE A 229 -17.20 8.05 18.82
CA PHE A 229 -16.34 8.39 17.66
C PHE A 229 -15.18 9.32 18.05
N GLY A 230 -15.12 9.78 19.31
CA GLY A 230 -13.99 10.55 19.81
C GLY A 230 -13.73 11.89 19.12
N VAL A 231 -14.66 12.38 18.28
CA VAL A 231 -14.43 13.54 17.41
C VAL A 231 -14.10 14.79 18.23
N PRO A 232 -12.87 15.32 18.12
CA PRO A 232 -12.43 16.47 18.87
C PRO A 232 -13.06 17.76 18.32
N LYS A 233 -13.10 18.81 19.15
CA LYS A 233 -13.40 20.17 18.72
C LYS A 233 -12.11 20.88 18.37
N LEU A 234 -12.12 21.62 17.28
CA LEU A 234 -11.02 22.49 16.91
C LEU A 234 -11.03 23.75 17.78
N SER A 235 -9.94 23.96 18.54
CA SER A 235 -9.76 25.20 19.29
C SER A 235 -9.46 26.39 18.36
N LYS A 236 -9.55 27.60 18.83
CA LYS A 236 -9.19 28.79 18.03
C LYS A 236 -7.67 28.81 17.77
N GLU A 237 -6.91 28.46 18.77
CA GLU A 237 -5.45 28.41 18.73
C GLU A 237 -4.98 27.35 17.72
N ASP A 238 -5.54 26.14 17.77
CA ASP A 238 -5.24 25.08 16.79
C ASP A 238 -5.68 25.46 15.37
N CYS A 239 -6.77 26.21 15.25
CA CYS A 239 -7.22 26.71 13.95
C CYS A 239 -6.22 27.71 13.35
N GLU A 240 -5.71 28.65 14.15
CA GLU A 240 -4.69 29.61 13.72
C GLU A 240 -3.42 28.89 13.25
N LEU A 241 -2.95 27.88 13.99
CA LEU A 241 -1.82 27.06 13.58
C LEU A 241 -2.10 26.29 12.27
N ALA A 242 -3.27 25.67 12.17
CA ALA A 242 -3.67 24.93 10.97
C ALA A 242 -3.79 25.83 9.72
N LEU A 243 -4.17 27.10 9.89
CA LEU A 243 -4.25 28.08 8.79
C LEU A 243 -2.87 28.48 8.26
N MET A 244 -1.82 28.40 9.10
CA MET A 244 -0.44 28.72 8.70
C MET A 244 0.22 27.57 7.91
N GLU A 245 -0.29 26.35 8.02
CA GLU A 245 0.26 25.21 7.26
C GLU A 245 0.09 25.40 5.75
N SER A 246 1.17 25.21 5.01
CA SER A 246 1.17 25.28 3.54
C SER A 246 0.46 24.08 2.91
N LEU A 247 -0.08 24.26 1.71
CA LEU A 247 -0.55 23.12 0.91
C LEU A 247 0.64 22.34 0.35
N PRO A 248 0.51 21.00 0.17
CA PRO A 248 1.52 20.21 -0.54
C PRO A 248 1.71 20.74 -1.96
N ASP A 249 2.94 20.71 -2.48
CA ASP A 249 3.23 21.21 -3.83
C ASP A 249 2.80 20.23 -4.91
N LYS A 250 3.23 19.00 -4.80
CA LYS A 250 2.89 17.89 -5.69
C LYS A 250 2.75 16.60 -4.88
N PRO A 251 2.01 15.61 -5.39
CA PRO A 251 1.98 14.29 -4.76
C PRO A 251 3.39 13.67 -4.71
N PHE A 252 3.73 13.05 -3.58
CA PHE A 252 4.98 12.30 -3.44
C PHE A 252 5.00 11.12 -4.43
N GLU A 253 6.16 10.82 -4.97
CA GLU A 253 6.37 9.61 -5.75
C GLU A 253 6.36 8.39 -4.83
N MET A 254 5.83 7.25 -5.30
CA MET A 254 5.84 6.03 -4.52
C MET A 254 7.27 5.52 -4.33
N PRO A 255 7.67 5.14 -3.11
CA PRO A 255 8.98 4.58 -2.88
C PRO A 255 9.11 3.23 -3.58
N MET A 256 10.34 2.88 -3.93
CA MET A 256 10.68 1.61 -4.59
C MET A 256 11.93 1.00 -3.93
N LEU A 257 11.99 1.08 -2.58
CA LEU A 257 13.17 0.66 -1.82
C LEU A 257 13.42 -0.84 -1.89
N ALA A 258 12.37 -1.66 -1.97
CA ALA A 258 12.49 -3.12 -2.04
C ALA A 258 11.74 -3.65 -3.28
N TYR A 259 12.03 -3.09 -4.47
CA TYR A 259 11.30 -3.38 -5.71
C TYR A 259 11.19 -4.87 -6.02
N HIS A 260 12.32 -5.59 -6.06
CA HIS A 260 12.34 -7.00 -6.44
C HIS A 260 11.61 -7.90 -5.43
N TYR A 261 11.73 -7.56 -4.13
CA TYR A 261 10.96 -8.23 -3.09
C TYR A 261 9.47 -8.02 -3.26
N LEU A 262 9.04 -6.76 -3.50
CA LEU A 262 7.63 -6.43 -3.78
C LEU A 262 7.12 -7.19 -5.02
N MET A 263 7.86 -7.21 -6.11
CA MET A 263 7.49 -7.91 -7.35
C MET A 263 7.33 -9.42 -7.15
N ASP A 264 8.13 -10.01 -6.28
CA ASP A 264 8.00 -11.43 -5.96
C ASP A 264 6.78 -11.72 -5.09
N GLN A 265 6.57 -10.89 -4.06
CA GLN A 265 5.42 -11.02 -3.18
C GLN A 265 4.09 -10.74 -3.89
N GLU A 266 4.07 -9.79 -4.84
CA GLU A 266 2.87 -9.47 -5.63
C GLU A 266 2.31 -10.67 -6.39
N LYS A 267 3.14 -11.62 -6.79
CA LYS A 267 2.69 -12.86 -7.47
C LYS A 267 1.69 -13.67 -6.64
N LYS A 268 1.78 -13.58 -5.31
CA LYS A 268 0.93 -14.32 -4.36
C LYS A 268 -0.09 -13.42 -3.67
N HIS A 269 0.22 -12.14 -3.50
CA HIS A 269 -0.50 -11.19 -2.66
C HIS A 269 -0.92 -9.94 -3.45
N LYS A 270 -1.33 -10.12 -4.71
CA LYS A 270 -1.75 -9.02 -5.56
C LYS A 270 -2.96 -8.28 -4.99
N GLY A 271 -2.83 -6.95 -4.86
CA GLY A 271 -3.88 -6.10 -4.30
C GLY A 271 -4.03 -6.15 -2.79
N GLU A 272 -3.04 -6.72 -2.09
CA GLU A 272 -3.02 -6.82 -0.63
C GLU A 272 -1.99 -5.88 0.00
N GLN A 273 -2.13 -5.62 1.29
CA GLN A 273 -1.12 -4.99 2.11
C GLN A 273 -0.24 -6.07 2.73
N ILE A 274 1.03 -6.06 2.36
CA ILE A 274 2.04 -7.03 2.78
C ILE A 274 2.86 -6.40 3.91
N HIS A 275 2.88 -7.06 5.06
CA HIS A 275 3.79 -6.75 6.15
C HIS A 275 5.00 -7.67 6.05
N SER A 276 6.17 -7.10 5.90
CA SER A 276 7.43 -7.85 5.80
C SER A 276 8.27 -7.66 7.05
N GLU A 277 9.24 -8.56 7.24
CA GLU A 277 10.25 -8.45 8.29
C GLU A 277 11.42 -7.51 7.89
N LEU A 278 11.35 -6.88 6.73
CA LEU A 278 12.35 -5.92 6.30
C LEU A 278 12.41 -4.72 7.25
N ASP A 279 13.61 -4.37 7.68
CA ASP A 279 13.87 -3.17 8.48
C ASP A 279 14.00 -1.96 7.55
N TYR A 280 13.17 -0.94 7.73
CA TYR A 280 13.15 0.23 6.85
C TYR A 280 14.50 0.97 6.81
N GLY A 281 15.11 1.17 7.99
CA GLY A 281 16.39 1.87 8.10
C GLY A 281 17.53 1.10 7.44
N LEU A 282 17.60 -0.21 7.69
CA LEU A 282 18.60 -1.09 7.11
C LEU A 282 18.41 -1.20 5.59
N GLN A 283 17.17 -1.38 5.11
CA GLN A 283 16.84 -1.45 3.68
C GLN A 283 17.30 -0.19 2.95
N ARG A 284 17.02 0.99 3.50
CA ARG A 284 17.46 2.27 2.93
C ARG A 284 18.97 2.37 2.90
N ASN A 285 19.64 2.09 4.02
CA ASN A 285 21.10 2.18 4.10
C ASN A 285 21.79 1.21 3.11
N VAL A 286 21.29 -0.02 3.00
CA VAL A 286 21.82 -1.01 2.05
C VAL A 286 21.61 -0.54 0.61
N THR A 287 20.45 0.04 0.29
CA THR A 287 20.18 0.61 -1.05
C THR A 287 21.15 1.75 -1.37
N GLU A 288 21.38 2.67 -0.44
CA GLU A 288 22.33 3.78 -0.60
C GLU A 288 23.79 3.29 -0.76
N ILE A 289 24.18 2.25 -0.01
CA ILE A 289 25.50 1.61 -0.16
C ILE A 289 25.61 1.01 -1.56
N MET A 290 24.58 0.31 -2.02
CA MET A 290 24.54 -0.30 -3.34
C MET A 290 24.70 0.73 -4.46
N GLU A 291 24.00 1.88 -4.37
CA GLU A 291 24.13 2.98 -5.33
C GLU A 291 25.55 3.55 -5.38
N ARG A 292 26.16 3.77 -4.21
CA ARG A 292 27.55 4.24 -4.14
C ARG A 292 28.53 3.24 -4.76
N HIS A 293 28.34 1.93 -4.50
CA HIS A 293 29.13 0.89 -5.13
C HIS A 293 28.96 0.84 -6.64
N HIS A 294 27.75 1.02 -7.13
CA HIS A 294 27.49 1.09 -8.56
C HIS A 294 28.24 2.26 -9.20
N GLN A 295 28.13 3.46 -8.63
CA GLN A 295 28.84 4.64 -9.13
C GLN A 295 30.36 4.42 -9.20
N ALA A 296 30.94 3.78 -8.18
CA ALA A 296 32.37 3.51 -8.12
C ALA A 296 32.85 2.43 -9.12
N ASN A 297 31.97 1.50 -9.51
CA ASN A 297 32.34 0.33 -10.31
C ASN A 297 31.75 0.33 -11.72
N SER A 298 30.89 1.27 -12.07
CA SER A 298 30.26 1.35 -13.40
C SER A 298 31.28 1.52 -14.53
N GLU A 299 32.39 2.22 -14.30
CA GLU A 299 33.50 2.34 -15.26
C GLU A 299 34.22 1.01 -15.51
N ASN A 300 34.16 0.09 -14.56
CA ASN A 300 34.68 -1.29 -14.68
C ASN A 300 33.68 -2.26 -15.28
N GLN A 301 32.57 -1.77 -15.86
CA GLN A 301 31.50 -2.56 -16.44
C GLN A 301 30.77 -3.47 -15.42
N ILE A 302 30.81 -3.13 -14.12
CA ILE A 302 30.09 -3.83 -13.05
C ILE A 302 28.77 -3.07 -12.83
N GLU A 303 27.73 -3.47 -13.54
CA GLU A 303 26.43 -2.81 -13.53
C GLU A 303 25.45 -3.40 -12.51
N ASN A 304 25.51 -4.72 -12.31
CA ASN A 304 24.54 -5.45 -11.53
C ASN A 304 25.14 -5.95 -10.21
N ALA A 305 24.43 -5.76 -9.14
CA ALA A 305 24.79 -6.27 -7.83
C ALA A 305 23.52 -6.52 -7.00
N ALA A 306 23.58 -7.42 -6.03
CA ALA A 306 22.48 -7.73 -5.14
C ALA A 306 22.96 -7.83 -3.70
N VAL A 307 22.09 -7.49 -2.76
CA VAL A 307 22.33 -7.65 -1.32
C VAL A 307 21.14 -8.33 -0.67
N TYR A 308 21.45 -9.38 0.11
CA TYR A 308 20.48 -10.16 0.85
C TYR A 308 20.98 -10.29 2.30
N VAL A 309 20.24 -9.73 3.24
CA VAL A 309 20.62 -9.74 4.65
C VAL A 309 19.61 -10.55 5.44
N ILE A 310 20.10 -11.53 6.17
CA ILE A 310 19.31 -12.43 7.00
C ILE A 310 19.68 -12.24 8.45
N ASP A 311 18.71 -12.11 9.33
CA ASP A 311 18.87 -12.36 10.76
C ASP A 311 18.82 -13.87 11.01
N TYR A 312 19.97 -14.47 11.20
CA TYR A 312 20.10 -15.93 11.35
C TYR A 312 19.55 -16.48 12.67
N LEU A 313 19.28 -15.60 13.65
CA LEU A 313 18.70 -16.02 14.93
C LEU A 313 17.19 -16.20 14.82
N ASN A 314 16.54 -15.36 14.01
CA ASN A 314 15.10 -15.38 13.81
C ASN A 314 14.68 -16.00 12.47
N ASP A 315 15.64 -16.32 11.60
CA ASP A 315 15.45 -16.80 10.21
C ASP A 315 14.59 -15.81 9.37
N GLU A 316 14.87 -14.51 9.56
CA GLU A 316 14.13 -13.42 8.93
C GLU A 316 14.98 -12.67 7.90
N VAL A 317 14.36 -12.30 6.77
CA VAL A 317 14.99 -11.43 5.77
C VAL A 317 14.79 -9.98 6.21
N VAL A 318 15.87 -9.32 6.60
CA VAL A 318 15.85 -7.95 7.16
C VAL A 318 16.22 -6.86 6.15
N ALA A 319 16.88 -7.23 5.03
CA ALA A 319 17.06 -6.34 3.87
C ALA A 319 17.17 -7.15 2.57
N TYR A 320 16.61 -6.60 1.49
CA TYR A 320 16.55 -7.25 0.18
C TYR A 320 16.73 -6.22 -0.94
N VAL A 321 17.89 -6.19 -1.56
CA VAL A 321 18.16 -5.42 -2.78
C VAL A 321 18.47 -6.40 -3.90
N GLY A 322 17.48 -6.66 -4.75
CA GLY A 322 17.60 -7.69 -5.79
C GLY A 322 18.49 -7.29 -6.96
N ASN A 323 18.64 -5.99 -7.22
CA ASN A 323 19.57 -5.43 -8.18
C ASN A 323 19.70 -3.92 -7.97
N ASN A 324 20.67 -3.30 -8.65
CA ASN A 324 20.79 -1.85 -8.71
C ASN A 324 19.71 -1.26 -9.62
N ALA A 325 18.93 -0.31 -9.09
CA ALA A 325 17.89 0.37 -9.86
C ALA A 325 18.43 1.21 -11.03
N ASN A 326 19.68 1.68 -10.94
CA ASN A 326 20.36 2.50 -11.91
C ASN A 326 21.24 1.71 -12.90
N ALA A 327 21.20 0.37 -12.87
CA ALA A 327 21.93 -0.46 -13.82
C ALA A 327 21.45 -0.19 -15.25
N LYS A 328 22.36 -0.03 -16.19
CA LYS A 328 22.06 0.21 -17.62
C LYS A 328 21.31 -0.97 -18.22
N ASP A 329 21.71 -2.17 -17.85
CA ASP A 329 21.15 -3.42 -18.36
C ASP A 329 20.63 -4.28 -17.20
N ALA A 330 19.52 -4.97 -17.44
CA ALA A 330 18.95 -5.97 -16.55
C ALA A 330 18.57 -5.47 -15.13
N ALA A 331 18.35 -4.16 -14.93
CA ALA A 331 17.95 -3.60 -13.63
C ALA A 331 16.71 -4.29 -13.01
N MET A 332 15.82 -4.82 -13.85
CA MET A 332 14.60 -5.51 -13.43
C MET A 332 14.82 -6.99 -13.06
N VAL A 333 16.01 -7.53 -13.29
CA VAL A 333 16.34 -8.92 -12.96
C VAL A 333 16.68 -9.02 -11.48
N ASP A 334 15.97 -9.89 -10.77
CA ASP A 334 16.27 -10.23 -9.38
C ASP A 334 17.51 -11.12 -9.30
N MET A 335 18.65 -10.51 -8.98
CA MET A 335 19.94 -11.19 -8.93
C MET A 335 20.11 -12.06 -7.69
N VAL A 336 19.30 -11.85 -6.64
CA VAL A 336 19.25 -12.73 -5.45
C VAL A 336 18.72 -14.10 -5.84
N LYS A 337 17.71 -14.16 -6.73
CA LYS A 337 17.07 -15.41 -7.19
C LYS A 337 17.67 -15.95 -8.48
N ALA A 338 18.49 -15.19 -9.17
CA ALA A 338 19.10 -15.64 -10.41
C ALA A 338 20.04 -16.84 -10.16
N GLN A 339 19.88 -17.90 -10.96
CA GLN A 339 20.75 -19.06 -10.88
C GLN A 339 22.17 -18.68 -11.28
N ARG A 340 23.14 -19.00 -10.43
CA ARG A 340 24.55 -18.70 -10.61
C ARG A 340 25.42 -19.89 -10.24
N SER A 341 26.61 -19.94 -10.80
CA SER A 341 27.64 -20.86 -10.34
C SER A 341 28.01 -20.50 -8.88
N THR A 342 28.04 -21.52 -8.04
CA THR A 342 28.43 -21.39 -6.65
C THR A 342 29.92 -21.06 -6.47
N GLY A 343 30.71 -21.31 -7.51
CA GLY A 343 32.15 -21.19 -7.43
C GLY A 343 32.71 -22.01 -6.27
N SER A 344 33.62 -21.40 -5.50
CA SER A 344 34.29 -22.09 -4.37
C SER A 344 33.52 -22.01 -3.05
N ILE A 345 32.30 -21.42 -3.00
CA ILE A 345 31.49 -21.30 -1.78
C ILE A 345 31.12 -22.67 -1.19
N LEU A 346 30.98 -23.71 -2.02
CA LEU A 346 30.64 -25.05 -1.56
C LEU A 346 31.81 -25.82 -0.95
N LYS A 347 33.05 -25.37 -1.10
CA LYS A 347 34.22 -26.09 -0.56
C LYS A 347 34.17 -26.33 0.94
N PRO A 348 33.84 -25.36 1.80
CA PRO A 348 33.71 -25.61 3.25
C PRO A 348 32.66 -26.67 3.59
N PHE A 349 31.52 -26.66 2.87
CA PHE A 349 30.44 -27.64 3.08
C PHE A 349 30.89 -29.05 2.66
N LEU A 350 31.56 -29.18 1.51
CA LEU A 350 32.11 -30.45 1.07
C LEU A 350 33.17 -30.98 2.07
N PHE A 351 34.04 -30.07 2.55
CA PHE A 351 35.05 -30.42 3.54
C PHE A 351 34.41 -30.94 4.84
N ALA A 352 33.39 -30.25 5.35
CA ALA A 352 32.65 -30.65 6.55
C ALA A 352 31.94 -32.00 6.35
N ALA A 353 31.24 -32.20 5.24
CA ALA A 353 30.56 -33.47 4.93
C ALA A 353 31.55 -34.65 4.90
N MET A 354 32.70 -34.45 4.32
CA MET A 354 33.74 -35.48 4.26
C MET A 354 34.37 -35.79 5.61
N LEU A 355 34.50 -34.83 6.49
CA LEU A 355 34.91 -35.04 7.89
C LEU A 355 33.87 -35.89 8.62
N ASP A 356 32.58 -35.57 8.46
CA ASP A 356 31.47 -36.28 9.09
C ASP A 356 31.38 -37.74 8.62
N GLU A 357 31.60 -37.97 7.33
CA GLU A 357 31.65 -39.33 6.74
C GLU A 357 32.94 -40.10 7.09
N GLY A 358 33.93 -39.45 7.70
CA GLY A 358 35.21 -40.04 8.03
C GLY A 358 36.10 -40.37 6.80
N THR A 359 35.74 -39.85 5.63
CA THR A 359 36.53 -40.03 4.38
C THR A 359 37.70 -39.08 4.29
N LEU A 360 37.73 -38.03 5.11
CA LEU A 360 38.78 -37.02 5.21
C LEU A 360 39.17 -36.77 6.67
N LEU A 361 40.46 -36.57 6.94
CA LEU A 361 40.96 -36.04 8.21
C LEU A 361 41.58 -34.67 7.96
N PRO A 362 41.56 -33.75 8.93
CA PRO A 362 42.05 -32.39 8.74
C PRO A 362 43.53 -32.32 8.29
N THR A 363 44.37 -33.26 8.78
CA THR A 363 45.77 -33.37 8.42
C THR A 363 46.09 -34.37 7.33
N MET A 364 45.07 -34.97 6.73
CA MET A 364 45.25 -35.93 5.62
C MET A 364 45.91 -35.23 4.44
N LEU A 365 46.88 -35.85 3.84
CA LEU A 365 47.63 -35.34 2.70
C LEU A 365 46.83 -35.58 1.42
N LEU A 366 46.50 -34.49 0.73
CA LEU A 366 45.79 -34.50 -0.54
C LEU A 366 46.78 -34.28 -1.70
N PRO A 367 46.63 -35.00 -2.84
CA PRO A 367 47.45 -34.77 -4.01
C PRO A 367 47.07 -33.44 -4.70
N ASP A 368 48.04 -32.57 -4.88
CA ASP A 368 47.94 -31.32 -5.65
C ASP A 368 48.87 -31.41 -6.86
N VAL A 369 48.44 -32.18 -7.84
CA VAL A 369 49.17 -32.46 -9.08
C VAL A 369 48.32 -32.18 -10.31
N PRO A 370 48.91 -31.92 -11.48
CA PRO A 370 48.15 -31.81 -12.72
C PRO A 370 47.33 -33.07 -12.98
N MET A 371 46.02 -32.90 -13.12
CA MET A 371 45.07 -33.98 -13.38
C MET A 371 44.17 -33.64 -14.56
N SER A 372 43.74 -34.63 -15.29
CA SER A 372 42.69 -34.49 -16.31
C SER A 372 41.55 -35.43 -15.99
N LEU A 373 40.34 -34.90 -15.82
CA LEU A 373 39.13 -35.65 -15.51
C LEU A 373 38.14 -35.44 -16.67
N SER A 374 37.93 -36.47 -17.49
CA SER A 374 36.98 -36.41 -18.61
C SER A 374 37.12 -35.18 -19.49
N GLY A 375 38.36 -34.73 -19.79
CA GLY A 375 38.64 -33.54 -20.60
C GLY A 375 38.69 -32.22 -19.82
N PHE A 376 38.35 -32.21 -18.54
CA PHE A 376 38.49 -31.08 -17.68
C PHE A 376 39.85 -31.12 -16.93
N THR A 377 40.64 -30.07 -17.06
CA THR A 377 41.96 -29.96 -16.40
C THR A 377 41.92 -28.82 -15.38
N PRO A 378 41.61 -29.10 -14.11
CA PRO A 378 41.57 -28.08 -13.07
C PRO A 378 42.94 -27.46 -12.83
N LYS A 379 42.97 -26.13 -12.59
CA LYS A 379 44.18 -25.41 -12.26
C LYS A 379 44.00 -24.68 -10.94
N ASN A 380 45.05 -24.63 -10.09
CA ASN A 380 45.06 -23.75 -8.94
C ASN A 380 45.05 -22.29 -9.37
N TYR A 381 44.56 -21.41 -8.51
CA TYR A 381 44.54 -19.95 -8.77
C TYR A 381 45.95 -19.42 -9.06
N SER A 382 46.98 -19.93 -8.35
CA SER A 382 48.38 -19.58 -8.52
C SER A 382 48.99 -20.13 -9.84
N GLY A 383 48.31 -21.05 -10.51
CA GLY A 383 48.86 -21.81 -11.64
C GLY A 383 49.96 -22.82 -11.29
N GLN A 384 50.30 -22.94 -10.00
CA GLN A 384 51.35 -23.85 -9.51
C GLN A 384 50.72 -25.04 -8.77
N TYR A 385 51.45 -26.13 -8.71
CA TYR A 385 51.07 -27.36 -8.01
C TYR A 385 52.15 -27.65 -6.91
N TRP A 386 51.69 -28.03 -5.74
CA TRP A 386 52.56 -28.21 -4.55
C TRP A 386 52.91 -29.68 -4.29
N GLY A 387 52.39 -30.57 -5.15
CA GLY A 387 52.57 -32.01 -5.05
C GLY A 387 51.63 -32.64 -4.03
N VAL A 388 51.75 -32.31 -2.78
CA VAL A 388 50.95 -32.81 -1.65
C VAL A 388 50.69 -31.72 -0.66
N VAL A 389 49.43 -31.55 -0.23
CA VAL A 389 49.02 -30.51 0.71
C VAL A 389 48.09 -31.09 1.79
N PRO A 390 48.24 -30.75 3.07
CA PRO A 390 47.26 -31.11 4.11
C PRO A 390 45.86 -30.57 3.79
N ALA A 391 44.80 -31.33 4.10
CA ALA A 391 43.42 -30.99 3.73
C ALA A 391 42.95 -29.62 4.30
N ASN A 392 43.34 -29.30 5.54
CA ASN A 392 43.04 -27.99 6.14
C ASN A 392 43.78 -26.84 5.43
N GLU A 393 45.02 -27.03 5.00
CA GLU A 393 45.77 -26.04 4.24
C GLU A 393 45.23 -25.89 2.84
N ALA A 394 44.81 -27.02 2.19
CA ALA A 394 44.17 -27.01 0.88
C ALA A 394 42.89 -26.15 0.89
N LEU A 395 42.09 -26.22 1.94
CA LEU A 395 40.88 -25.38 2.10
C LEU A 395 41.25 -23.92 2.25
N HIS A 396 42.26 -23.61 3.12
CA HIS A 396 42.68 -22.24 3.42
C HIS A 396 43.38 -21.54 2.26
N THR A 397 44.23 -22.26 1.52
CA THR A 397 45.02 -21.70 0.41
C THR A 397 44.34 -21.74 -0.94
N LEU A 398 43.03 -22.08 -0.96
CA LEU A 398 42.22 -22.21 -2.19
C LEU A 398 42.81 -23.23 -3.21
N VAL A 399 43.58 -24.19 -2.75
CA VAL A 399 44.01 -25.34 -3.56
C VAL A 399 42.76 -26.11 -3.96
N ARG A 400 42.69 -26.55 -5.22
CA ARG A 400 41.58 -27.38 -5.68
C ARG A 400 41.65 -28.76 -5.06
N MET A 401 40.71 -29.08 -4.19
CA MET A 401 40.56 -30.41 -3.65
C MET A 401 39.95 -31.33 -4.71
N HIS A 402 40.71 -32.36 -5.11
CA HIS A 402 40.21 -33.40 -5.97
C HIS A 402 39.93 -34.62 -5.11
N LEU A 403 38.70 -35.04 -5.08
CA LEU A 403 38.26 -36.20 -4.34
C LEU A 403 37.72 -37.24 -5.33
N ASN A 404 38.43 -38.38 -5.42
CA ASN A 404 37.90 -39.57 -6.03
C ASN A 404 36.92 -40.23 -5.07
N LEU A 405 35.64 -39.93 -5.20
CA LEU A 405 34.60 -40.81 -4.67
C LEU A 405 34.66 -42.10 -5.51
N ARG A 406 35.44 -43.04 -5.07
CA ARG A 406 35.38 -44.43 -5.61
C ARG A 406 34.10 -45.02 -5.05
N ASP A 407 33.28 -45.36 -5.96
CA ASP A 407 32.06 -46.14 -6.02
C ASP A 407 30.81 -45.28 -6.26
N GLU A 408 30.18 -45.63 -7.39
CA GLU A 408 28.92 -45.11 -7.97
C GLU A 408 28.98 -43.91 -8.94
N GLY A 409 30.09 -43.79 -9.73
CA GLY A 409 29.98 -43.02 -11.00
C GLY A 409 29.82 -41.49 -10.89
N ASN A 410 29.83 -40.90 -9.70
CA ASN A 410 29.77 -39.46 -9.49
C ASN A 410 31.11 -38.87 -9.05
N CYS A 411 31.79 -38.19 -9.98
CA CYS A 411 32.99 -37.42 -9.69
C CYS A 411 32.59 -35.97 -9.36
N ALA A 412 32.69 -35.57 -8.12
CA ALA A 412 32.55 -34.16 -7.76
C ALA A 412 33.91 -33.46 -7.83
N VAL A 413 34.04 -32.49 -8.73
CA VAL A 413 35.17 -31.58 -8.82
C VAL A 413 34.70 -30.22 -8.27
N VAL A 414 35.32 -29.78 -7.18
CA VAL A 414 34.99 -28.48 -6.57
C VAL A 414 36.19 -27.53 -6.61
#